data_e5f91eec69db93b0ae29af389834b1f4
#
_entry.id   e5f91eec69db93b0ae29af389834b1f4
#
_cell.length_a   1.000
_cell.length_b   1.000
_cell.length_c   1.000
_cell.angle_alpha   90.00
_cell.angle_beta   90.00
_cell.angle_gamma   90.00
#
_symmetry.space_group_name_H-M   'P 1'
#
loop_
_entity.id
_entity.type
_entity.pdbx_description
1 polymer ?
#
loop_
_entity_poly.entity_id
_entity_poly.type
_entity_poly.pdbx_seq_one_letter_code
_entity_poly.pdbx_strand_id
1 'polypeptide(L)'
;MKRIKKGKFYVVKRHPGFIISADEQKNKYLAVVTGTSKDTRHKTQLNHPIEPGVKESYVKNRPVLGKKKHFGSHELVGLRFHPDDMPLVEEISRRKPQKLK
;
A
#
# COMPACT_ATOMS: atom_id res chain seq x y z
N MET A 1 1.53 15.11 -16.18
CA MET A 1 1.93 13.69 -16.32
C MET A 1 2.03 13.02 -14.95
N LYS A 2 1.37 11.90 -14.80
CA LYS A 2 1.31 11.18 -13.54
C LYS A 2 2.66 10.56 -13.19
N ARG A 3 3.14 10.80 -11.97
CA ARG A 3 4.37 10.20 -11.47
C ARG A 3 4.11 9.52 -10.14
N ILE A 4 4.41 8.23 -10.06
CA ILE A 4 4.23 7.44 -8.84
C ILE A 4 5.57 7.37 -8.14
N LYS A 5 5.61 7.85 -6.88
CA LYS A 5 6.84 7.98 -6.12
C LYS A 5 6.92 6.94 -5.00
N LYS A 6 8.10 6.33 -4.85
CA LYS A 6 8.39 5.45 -3.72
C LYS A 6 8.19 6.17 -2.39
N GLY A 7 7.63 5.47 -1.41
CA GLY A 7 7.41 6.03 -0.07
C GLY A 7 6.16 6.87 0.08
N LYS A 8 5.32 6.90 -0.94
CA LYS A 8 4.07 7.66 -0.94
C LYS A 8 2.87 6.75 -1.11
N PHE A 9 1.70 7.24 -0.73
CA PHE A 9 0.44 6.49 -0.85
C PHE A 9 -0.33 6.92 -2.08
N TYR A 10 -0.91 5.96 -2.78
CA TYR A 10 -1.82 6.19 -3.92
C TYR A 10 -2.99 5.23 -3.82
N VAL A 11 -4.14 5.59 -4.39
CA VAL A 11 -5.27 4.68 -4.43
C VAL A 11 -4.97 3.52 -5.37
N VAL A 12 -5.16 2.30 -4.90
CA VAL A 12 -5.10 1.09 -5.70
C VAL A 12 -6.23 0.16 -5.23
N LYS A 13 -7.07 -0.30 -6.17
CA LYS A 13 -8.24 -1.12 -5.85
C LYS A 13 -9.12 -0.51 -4.76
N ARG A 14 -9.34 0.80 -4.81
CA ARG A 14 -10.18 1.58 -3.87
C ARG A 14 -9.59 1.74 -2.46
N HIS A 15 -8.34 1.34 -2.26
CA HIS A 15 -7.69 1.47 -0.95
C HIS A 15 -6.35 2.18 -1.09
N PRO A 16 -5.86 2.83 -0.03
CA PRO A 16 -4.52 3.38 -0.05
C PRO A 16 -3.47 2.28 -0.18
N GLY A 17 -2.55 2.47 -1.10
CA GLY A 17 -1.41 1.58 -1.29
C GLY A 17 -0.11 2.35 -1.13
N PHE A 18 0.80 1.81 -0.34
CA PHE A 18 2.10 2.41 -0.07
C PHE A 18 3.12 1.87 -1.07
N ILE A 19 3.75 2.76 -1.82
CA ILE A 19 4.70 2.36 -2.87
C ILE A 19 6.03 1.95 -2.24
N ILE A 20 6.37 0.67 -2.37
CA ILE A 20 7.62 0.11 -1.87
C ILE A 20 8.74 0.28 -2.90
N SER A 21 8.42 0.05 -4.16
CA SER A 21 9.38 0.26 -5.24
C SER A 21 8.66 0.77 -6.48
N ALA A 22 9.38 1.58 -7.25
CA ALA A 22 8.86 2.19 -8.45
C ALA A 22 9.91 2.08 -9.55
N ASP A 23 9.58 1.38 -10.63
CA ASP A 23 10.41 1.29 -11.82
C ASP A 23 9.64 1.91 -12.98
N GLU A 24 9.89 3.18 -13.22
CA GLU A 24 9.16 3.95 -14.21
C GLU A 24 9.45 3.45 -15.63
N GLN A 25 10.68 3.03 -15.89
CA GLN A 25 11.08 2.54 -17.22
C GLN A 25 10.35 1.26 -17.58
N LYS A 26 10.21 0.34 -16.62
CA LYS A 26 9.52 -0.94 -16.84
C LYS A 26 8.03 -0.86 -16.54
N ASN A 27 7.55 0.29 -16.09
CA ASN A 27 6.15 0.47 -15.68
C ASN A 27 5.74 -0.59 -14.65
N LYS A 28 6.56 -0.78 -13.62
CA LYS A 28 6.33 -1.74 -12.54
C LYS A 28 6.38 -1.04 -11.20
N TYR A 29 5.33 -1.22 -10.40
CA TYR A 29 5.20 -0.58 -9.10
C TYR A 29 4.76 -1.62 -8.09
N LEU A 30 5.49 -1.72 -6.98
CA LEU A 30 5.17 -2.65 -5.90
C LEU A 30 4.60 -1.84 -4.74
N ALA A 31 3.43 -2.26 -4.24
CA ALA A 31 2.74 -1.54 -3.17
C ALA A 31 2.23 -2.48 -2.09
N VAL A 32 2.30 -2.03 -0.84
CA VAL A 32 1.60 -2.66 0.28
C VAL A 32 0.26 -1.95 0.42
N VAL A 33 -0.83 -2.71 0.27
CA VAL A 33 -2.19 -2.15 0.22
C VAL A 33 -2.82 -2.23 1.61
N THR A 34 -3.41 -1.11 2.05
CA THR A 34 -4.18 -1.07 3.28
C THR A 34 -5.60 -1.56 3.04
N GLY A 35 -6.33 -1.84 4.09
CA GLY A 35 -7.70 -2.30 4.00
C GLY A 35 -8.51 -1.93 5.22
N THR A 36 -9.80 -2.20 5.14
CA THR A 36 -10.74 -1.99 6.23
C THR A 36 -10.88 -3.24 7.08
N SER A 37 -11.58 -3.11 8.22
CA SER A 37 -11.86 -4.24 9.11
C SER A 37 -12.95 -5.19 8.59
N LYS A 38 -13.54 -4.92 7.43
CA LYS A 38 -14.69 -5.67 6.93
C LYS A 38 -14.40 -7.14 6.63
N ASP A 39 -13.30 -7.43 5.95
CA ASP A 39 -12.90 -8.80 5.64
C ASP A 39 -11.41 -8.91 5.92
N THR A 40 -11.09 -9.56 7.04
CA THR A 40 -9.72 -9.62 7.54
C THR A 40 -9.00 -10.92 7.21
N ARG A 41 -9.58 -11.80 6.41
CA ARG A 41 -9.02 -13.14 6.14
C ARG A 41 -7.61 -13.12 5.55
N HIS A 42 -7.29 -12.13 4.75
CA HIS A 42 -5.97 -12.00 4.12
C HIS A 42 -5.29 -10.69 4.48
N LYS A 43 -5.55 -10.22 5.71
CA LYS A 43 -5.06 -8.96 6.21
C LYS A 43 -4.47 -9.13 7.59
N THR A 44 -3.56 -8.23 7.95
CA THR A 44 -2.99 -8.14 9.30
C THR A 44 -3.31 -6.77 9.86
N GLN A 45 -3.77 -6.73 11.10
CA GLN A 45 -4.05 -5.46 11.77
C GLN A 45 -2.74 -4.75 12.11
N LEU A 46 -2.68 -3.46 11.83
CA LEU A 46 -1.57 -2.61 12.25
C LEU A 46 -1.72 -2.23 13.73
N ASN A 47 -0.61 -1.99 14.40
CA ASN A 47 -0.62 -1.53 15.80
C ASN A 47 -1.13 -0.09 15.91
N HIS A 48 -0.96 0.70 14.85
CA HIS A 48 -1.37 2.10 14.82
C HIS A 48 -2.12 2.41 13.53
N PRO A 49 -3.18 3.24 13.59
CA PRO A 49 -3.87 3.63 12.36
C PRO A 49 -2.97 4.47 11.45
N ILE A 50 -3.20 4.35 10.14
CA ILE A 50 -2.44 5.11 9.15
C ILE A 50 -2.94 6.54 9.00
N GLU A 51 -4.09 6.85 9.57
CA GLU A 51 -4.78 8.14 9.39
C GLU A 51 -5.37 8.58 10.72
N PRO A 52 -5.24 9.88 11.08
CA PRO A 52 -5.86 10.40 12.30
C PRO A 52 -7.38 10.21 12.28
N GLY A 53 -7.96 9.84 13.43
CA GLY A 53 -9.41 9.65 13.56
C GLY A 53 -9.93 8.29 13.14
N VAL A 54 -9.11 7.43 12.57
CA VAL A 54 -9.48 6.06 12.24
C VAL A 54 -9.11 5.15 13.40
N LYS A 55 -10.02 4.26 13.80
CA LYS A 55 -9.77 3.37 14.95
C LYS A 55 -8.79 2.25 14.63
N GLU A 56 -8.95 1.63 13.47
CA GLU A 56 -8.17 0.46 13.10
C GLU A 56 -7.74 0.55 11.65
N SER A 57 -6.54 0.10 11.38
CA SER A 57 -6.03 -0.03 10.02
C SER A 57 -5.46 -1.42 9.83
N TYR A 58 -5.64 -1.96 8.62
CA TYR A 58 -5.17 -3.28 8.24
C TYR A 58 -4.33 -3.17 6.98
N VAL A 59 -3.42 -4.11 6.79
CA VAL A 59 -2.66 -4.24 5.54
C VAL A 59 -2.90 -5.63 4.97
N LYS A 60 -2.96 -5.72 3.65
CA LYS A 60 -3.04 -7.01 2.99
C LYS A 60 -1.74 -7.77 3.18
N ASN A 61 -1.84 -9.11 3.33
CA ASN A 61 -0.70 -9.96 3.66
C ASN A 61 0.28 -10.14 2.50
N ARG A 62 -0.12 -9.76 1.29
CA ARG A 62 0.74 -9.82 0.10
C ARG A 62 0.78 -8.45 -0.57
N PRO A 63 1.95 -8.01 -1.05
CA PRO A 63 2.01 -6.78 -1.82
C PRO A 63 1.37 -7.00 -3.19
N VAL A 64 1.07 -5.90 -3.88
CA VAL A 64 0.58 -5.95 -5.26
C VAL A 64 1.63 -5.40 -6.20
N LEU A 65 1.74 -6.02 -7.36
CA LEU A 65 2.61 -5.54 -8.43
C LEU A 65 1.70 -5.05 -9.56
N GLY A 66 1.80 -3.78 -9.88
CA GLY A 66 0.94 -3.18 -10.88
C GLY A 66 1.67 -2.23 -11.80
N LYS A 67 0.91 -1.75 -12.78
CA LYS A 67 1.36 -0.74 -13.73
C LYS A 67 0.81 0.63 -13.32
N LYS A 68 1.33 1.68 -13.92
CA LYS A 68 0.87 3.06 -13.62
C LYS A 68 -0.65 3.19 -13.67
N LYS A 69 -1.31 2.53 -14.61
CA LYS A 69 -2.77 2.59 -14.77
C LYS A 69 -3.56 2.05 -13.57
N HIS A 70 -2.92 1.23 -12.74
CA HIS A 70 -3.59 0.64 -11.58
C HIS A 70 -3.66 1.57 -10.37
N PHE A 71 -2.95 2.70 -10.42
CA PHE A 71 -2.84 3.62 -9.28
C PHE A 71 -3.54 4.93 -9.57
N GLY A 72 -4.09 5.54 -8.53
CA GLY A 72 -4.71 6.85 -8.64
C GLY A 72 -3.73 7.91 -9.11
N SER A 73 -4.25 8.98 -9.71
CA SER A 73 -3.45 10.02 -10.34
C SER A 73 -2.79 10.97 -9.34
N HIS A 74 -3.26 10.98 -8.10
CA HIS A 74 -2.79 11.90 -7.07
C HIS A 74 -2.25 11.15 -5.85
N GLU A 75 -1.18 11.67 -5.29
CA GLU A 75 -0.65 11.20 -4.04
C GLU A 75 -1.65 11.48 -2.92
N LEU A 76 -1.87 10.49 -2.04
CA LEU A 76 -2.69 10.67 -0.85
C LEU A 76 -1.82 11.24 0.26
N VAL A 77 -2.14 12.44 0.72
CA VAL A 77 -1.40 13.11 1.79
C VAL A 77 -2.06 12.85 3.15
N GLY A 78 -1.27 12.94 4.22
CA GLY A 78 -1.79 12.74 5.57
C GLY A 78 -1.84 11.29 6.03
N LEU A 79 -1.44 10.35 5.19
CA LEU A 79 -1.35 8.93 5.54
C LEU A 79 0.10 8.56 5.82
N ARG A 80 0.30 7.72 6.82
CA ARG A 80 1.64 7.18 7.10
C ARG A 80 1.55 5.94 7.96
N PHE A 81 2.54 5.06 7.81
CA PHE A 81 2.73 3.97 8.75
C PHE A 81 3.48 4.48 9.97
N HIS A 82 3.05 4.07 11.14
CA HIS A 82 3.81 4.33 12.36
C HIS A 82 5.13 3.53 12.31
N PRO A 83 6.23 4.07 12.86
CA PRO A 83 7.50 3.33 12.86
C PRO A 83 7.40 1.92 13.45
N ASP A 84 6.53 1.71 14.45
CA ASP A 84 6.33 0.38 15.06
C ASP A 84 5.78 -0.63 14.06
N ASP A 85 5.08 -0.19 13.02
CA ASP A 85 4.48 -1.05 12.01
C ASP A 85 5.37 -1.26 10.78
N MET A 86 6.46 -0.49 10.66
CA MET A 86 7.35 -0.62 9.51
C MET A 86 7.98 -1.99 9.35
N PRO A 87 8.40 -2.69 10.43
CA PRO A 87 8.91 -4.06 10.27
C PRO A 87 7.92 -4.99 9.59
N LEU A 88 6.63 -4.90 9.93
CA LEU A 88 5.60 -5.70 9.27
C LEU A 88 5.45 -5.32 7.80
N VAL A 89 5.43 -4.02 7.50
CA VAL A 89 5.32 -3.54 6.12
C VAL A 89 6.50 -4.05 5.27
N GLU A 90 7.72 -3.99 5.82
CA GLU A 90 8.91 -4.49 5.15
C GLU A 90 8.85 -5.99 4.92
N GLU A 91 8.36 -6.75 5.91
CA GLU A 91 8.20 -8.19 5.76
C GLU A 91 7.20 -8.53 4.66
N ILE A 92 6.06 -7.84 4.64
CA ILE A 92 5.06 -8.05 3.59
C ILE A 92 5.64 -7.71 2.22
N SER A 93 6.44 -6.66 2.11
CA SER A 93 7.03 -6.24 0.84
C SER A 93 7.94 -7.30 0.21
N ARG A 94 8.47 -8.22 1.03
CA ARG A 94 9.34 -9.30 0.55
C ARG A 94 8.58 -10.56 0.15
N ARG A 95 7.27 -10.62 0.41
CA ARG A 95 6.45 -11.78 0.07
C ARG A 95 6.14 -11.76 -1.43
N LYS A 96 5.72 -12.93 -1.95
CA LYS A 96 5.34 -13.04 -3.35
C LYS A 96 4.21 -12.08 -3.69
N PRO A 97 4.38 -11.18 -4.66
CA PRO A 97 3.34 -10.21 -4.97
C PRO A 97 2.18 -10.81 -5.75
N GLN A 98 1.02 -10.19 -5.60
CA GLN A 98 -0.13 -10.44 -6.43
C GLN A 98 -0.08 -9.47 -7.61
N LYS A 99 -0.05 -10.01 -8.83
CA LYS A 99 -0.01 -9.18 -10.04
C LYS A 99 -1.39 -8.62 -10.33
N LEU A 100 -1.46 -7.32 -10.55
CA LEU A 100 -2.68 -6.66 -10.99
C LEU A 100 -2.82 -6.78 -12.51
N LYS A 101 -4.06 -6.98 -12.95
CA LYS A 101 -4.36 -7.14 -14.39
C LYS A 101 -4.83 -5.86 -15.03
#